data_cfadc383d3bc18a79d24df8b9e2426c9
#
_entry.id   cfadc383d3bc18a79d24df8b9e2426c9
#
_cell.length_a   1.000
_cell.length_b   1.000
_cell.length_c   1.000
_cell.angle_alpha   90.00
_cell.angle_beta   90.00
_cell.angle_gamma   90.00
#
_symmetry.space_group_name_H-M   'P 1'
#
loop_
_entity.id
_entity.type
_entity.pdbx_description
1 polymer ?
#
loop_
_entity_poly.entity_id
_entity_poly.type
_entity_poly.pdbx_seq_one_letter_code
_entity_poly.pdbx_strand_id
1 'polypeptide(L)'
;MKKALKKAYQEGISYDAYKTLVNNLLAIGKSTGQTQSDALLNYSTLNHKRMKRLDKTIQLSEKTNSYTKALKKSVTWLVLTEGWYGAAAQVLPVINKIASLSDFIDLKIILRDEHEELMNKFLTNGSKSIPKLIAIDENKKVIYSWGPRPSIATKMAEDYKKEHGNLDAVFKKELQLWYNRGKGTNIQEDIIKLLQDESSLIFD
;
A
#
# COMPACT_ATOMS: atom_id res chain seq x y z
N MET A 1 -0.27 -15.01 14.93
CA MET A 1 0.51 -13.84 14.48
C MET A 1 1.87 -14.25 13.92
N LYS A 2 2.84 -14.74 14.69
CA LYS A 2 4.21 -15.05 14.21
C LYS A 2 4.24 -15.97 12.99
N LYS A 3 3.43 -17.04 12.94
CA LYS A 3 3.37 -17.97 11.79
C LYS A 3 2.88 -17.28 10.52
N ALA A 4 1.81 -16.48 10.61
CA ALA A 4 1.26 -15.75 9.47
C ALA A 4 2.25 -14.68 8.93
N LEU A 5 2.95 -13.96 9.81
CA LEU A 5 4.00 -13.01 9.43
C LEU A 5 5.20 -13.71 8.76
N LYS A 6 5.63 -14.87 9.29
CA LYS A 6 6.72 -15.65 8.68
C LYS A 6 6.35 -16.13 7.28
N LYS A 7 5.13 -16.65 7.11
CA LYS A 7 4.60 -17.06 5.79
C LYS A 7 4.61 -15.87 4.82
N ALA A 8 4.01 -14.75 5.23
CA ALA A 8 3.95 -13.53 4.41
C ALA A 8 5.33 -13.00 4.01
N TYR A 9 6.30 -13.03 4.93
CA TYR A 9 7.68 -12.65 4.65
C TYR A 9 8.34 -13.56 3.60
N GLN A 10 8.12 -14.87 3.69
CA GLN A 10 8.70 -15.87 2.78
C GLN A 10 8.07 -15.84 1.39
N GLU A 11 6.75 -15.64 1.31
CA GLU A 11 5.98 -15.63 0.05
C GLU A 11 5.87 -14.26 -0.59
N GLY A 12 6.26 -13.20 0.15
CA GLY A 12 6.23 -11.83 -0.36
C GLY A 12 7.18 -11.61 -1.53
N ILE A 13 6.67 -10.96 -2.56
CA ILE A 13 7.40 -10.68 -3.81
C ILE A 13 7.79 -9.20 -3.92
N SER A 14 8.78 -8.89 -4.73
CA SER A 14 9.14 -7.50 -5.01
C SER A 14 8.02 -6.74 -5.74
N TYR A 15 8.04 -5.42 -5.68
CA TYR A 15 7.09 -4.58 -6.40
C TYR A 15 7.11 -4.83 -7.93
N ASP A 16 8.29 -5.05 -8.52
CA ASP A 16 8.40 -5.35 -9.95
C ASP A 16 7.86 -6.73 -10.29
N ALA A 17 8.10 -7.74 -9.44
CA ALA A 17 7.50 -9.06 -9.60
C ALA A 17 5.96 -8.99 -9.47
N TYR A 18 5.43 -8.18 -8.55
CA TYR A 18 3.99 -7.95 -8.45
C TYR A 18 3.41 -7.29 -9.72
N LYS A 19 4.07 -6.26 -10.27
CA LYS A 19 3.62 -5.64 -11.54
C LYS A 19 3.63 -6.65 -12.70
N THR A 20 4.64 -7.49 -12.74
CA THR A 20 4.75 -8.57 -13.75
C THR A 20 3.63 -9.58 -13.58
N LEU A 21 3.35 -10.03 -12.35
CA LEU A 21 2.22 -10.93 -12.05
C LEU A 21 0.89 -10.33 -12.53
N VAL A 22 0.60 -9.08 -12.16
CA VAL A 22 -0.63 -8.40 -12.60
C VAL A 22 -0.69 -8.31 -14.13
N ASN A 23 0.39 -7.92 -14.77
CA ASN A 23 0.44 -7.82 -16.24
C ASN A 23 0.18 -9.18 -16.94
N ASN A 24 0.76 -10.26 -16.42
CA ASN A 24 0.57 -11.61 -16.96
C ASN A 24 -0.88 -12.10 -16.77
N LEU A 25 -1.48 -11.83 -15.62
CA LEU A 25 -2.89 -12.14 -15.36
C LEU A 25 -3.81 -11.38 -16.33
N LEU A 26 -3.56 -10.08 -16.53
CA LEU A 26 -4.32 -9.27 -17.48
C LEU A 26 -4.21 -9.78 -18.92
N ALA A 27 -3.06 -10.29 -19.34
CA ALA A 27 -2.85 -10.84 -20.68
C ALA A 27 -3.72 -12.08 -20.96
N ILE A 28 -4.12 -12.81 -19.90
CA ILE A 28 -5.01 -13.99 -20.00
C ILE A 28 -6.45 -13.68 -19.49
N GLY A 29 -6.82 -12.39 -19.41
CA GLY A 29 -8.17 -11.98 -19.02
C GLY A 29 -8.51 -12.23 -17.55
N LYS A 30 -7.51 -12.23 -16.65
CA LYS A 30 -7.69 -12.48 -15.23
C LYS A 30 -7.23 -11.30 -14.35
N SER A 31 -7.73 -11.26 -13.14
CA SER A 31 -7.28 -10.40 -12.05
C SER A 31 -6.60 -11.22 -10.94
N THR A 32 -5.97 -10.56 -9.98
CA THR A 32 -5.52 -11.21 -8.74
C THR A 32 -6.71 -11.63 -7.87
N GLY A 33 -6.47 -12.57 -6.96
CA GLY A 33 -7.47 -13.11 -6.06
C GLY A 33 -8.28 -14.27 -6.66
N GLN A 34 -9.02 -14.96 -5.80
CA GLN A 34 -9.79 -16.16 -6.20
C GLN A 34 -11.05 -15.80 -6.99
N THR A 35 -11.69 -14.68 -6.66
CA THR A 35 -12.89 -14.21 -7.36
C THR A 35 -12.51 -13.55 -8.67
N GLN A 36 -13.15 -13.98 -9.77
CA GLN A 36 -12.95 -13.42 -11.09
C GLN A 36 -14.26 -12.81 -11.60
N SER A 37 -14.20 -11.64 -12.21
CA SER A 37 -15.32 -10.98 -12.90
C SER A 37 -14.80 -9.91 -13.87
N ASP A 38 -15.61 -9.56 -14.87
CA ASP A 38 -15.28 -8.46 -15.79
C ASP A 38 -15.04 -7.14 -15.07
N ALA A 39 -15.78 -6.87 -13.99
CA ALA A 39 -15.58 -5.68 -13.17
C ALA A 39 -14.20 -5.67 -12.52
N LEU A 40 -13.75 -6.77 -11.91
CA LEU A 40 -12.43 -6.88 -11.29
C LEU A 40 -11.31 -6.81 -12.34
N LEU A 41 -11.50 -7.43 -13.50
CA LEU A 41 -10.55 -7.35 -14.61
C LEU A 41 -10.41 -5.89 -15.11
N ASN A 42 -11.52 -5.19 -15.31
CA ASN A 42 -11.53 -3.80 -15.74
C ASN A 42 -10.84 -2.88 -14.71
N TYR A 43 -11.12 -3.07 -13.41
CA TYR A 43 -10.41 -2.33 -12.34
C TYR A 43 -8.92 -2.64 -12.33
N SER A 44 -8.52 -3.90 -12.46
CA SER A 44 -7.10 -4.29 -12.50
C SER A 44 -6.39 -3.67 -13.71
N THR A 45 -7.02 -3.67 -14.88
CA THR A 45 -6.49 -3.02 -16.09
C THR A 45 -6.29 -1.52 -15.89
N LEU A 46 -7.28 -0.82 -15.31
CA LEU A 46 -7.19 0.60 -15.02
C LEU A 46 -6.08 0.90 -13.99
N ASN A 47 -6.01 0.11 -12.94
CA ASN A 47 -5.04 0.25 -11.86
C ASN A 47 -3.61 0.00 -12.35
N HIS A 48 -3.40 -1.00 -13.21
CA HIS A 48 -2.10 -1.26 -13.81
C HIS A 48 -1.60 -0.04 -14.63
N LYS A 49 -2.48 0.58 -15.42
CA LYS A 49 -2.16 1.81 -16.15
C LYS A 49 -1.84 2.97 -15.21
N ARG A 50 -2.56 3.10 -14.09
CA ARG A 50 -2.31 4.12 -13.07
C ARG A 50 -0.94 3.94 -12.43
N MET A 51 -0.59 2.73 -12.02
CA MET A 51 0.71 2.41 -11.44
C MET A 51 1.84 2.75 -12.41
N LYS A 52 1.76 2.33 -13.67
CA LYS A 52 2.74 2.68 -14.71
C LYS A 52 2.94 4.18 -14.88
N ARG A 53 1.87 4.98 -14.79
CA ARG A 53 1.96 6.44 -14.84
C ARG A 53 2.65 6.98 -13.60
N LEU A 54 2.24 6.54 -12.42
CA LEU A 54 2.75 7.03 -11.15
C LEU A 54 4.22 6.68 -10.95
N ASP A 55 4.67 5.49 -11.35
CA ASP A 55 6.10 5.11 -11.34
C ASP A 55 6.97 6.16 -12.04
N LYS A 56 6.44 6.78 -13.12
CA LYS A 56 7.16 7.79 -13.91
C LYS A 56 7.05 9.20 -13.33
N THR A 57 5.96 9.52 -12.65
CA THR A 57 5.60 10.92 -12.35
C THR A 57 5.72 11.29 -10.88
N ILE A 58 5.78 10.32 -9.96
CA ILE A 58 5.96 10.60 -8.53
C ILE A 58 7.33 11.22 -8.30
N GLN A 59 7.33 12.32 -7.53
CA GLN A 59 8.52 12.95 -6.99
C GLN A 59 8.48 12.87 -5.47
N LEU A 60 9.59 12.51 -4.86
CA LEU A 60 9.71 12.49 -3.41
C LEU A 60 10.21 13.84 -2.93
N SER A 61 9.64 14.31 -1.81
CA SER A 61 10.08 15.55 -1.17
C SER A 61 11.48 15.40 -0.57
N GLU A 62 12.18 16.52 -0.38
CA GLU A 62 13.47 16.53 0.31
C GLU A 62 13.38 15.95 1.71
N LYS A 63 12.28 16.25 2.43
CA LYS A 63 11.99 15.68 3.74
C LYS A 63 11.93 14.16 3.66
N THR A 64 11.19 13.59 2.70
CA THR A 64 11.09 12.15 2.50
C THR A 64 12.46 11.53 2.21
N ASN A 65 13.21 12.14 1.31
CA ASN A 65 14.57 11.69 0.97
C ASN A 65 15.48 11.66 2.20
N SER A 66 15.51 12.74 2.98
CA SER A 66 16.40 12.87 4.14
C SER A 66 16.07 11.86 5.23
N TYR A 67 14.79 11.75 5.61
CA TYR A 67 14.38 10.80 6.67
C TYR A 67 14.58 9.35 6.27
N THR A 68 14.25 8.99 5.03
CA THR A 68 14.40 7.59 4.57
C THR A 68 15.87 7.19 4.49
N LYS A 69 16.75 8.08 4.03
CA LYS A 69 18.20 7.83 3.97
C LYS A 69 18.87 7.83 5.34
N ALA A 70 18.25 8.43 6.36
CA ALA A 70 18.76 8.45 7.72
C ALA A 70 18.51 7.16 8.50
N LEU A 71 17.75 6.21 7.95
CA LEU A 71 17.50 4.90 8.58
C LEU A 71 18.82 4.16 8.85
N LYS A 72 18.92 3.56 10.03
CA LYS A 72 20.09 2.81 10.52
C LYS A 72 19.79 1.35 10.80
N LYS A 73 18.50 1.00 10.93
CA LYS A 73 18.07 -0.37 11.26
C LYS A 73 17.14 -0.91 10.18
N SER A 74 17.30 -2.19 9.91
CA SER A 74 16.51 -2.88 8.90
C SER A 74 15.04 -3.01 9.31
N VAL A 75 14.16 -2.70 8.37
CA VAL A 75 12.72 -2.87 8.49
C VAL A 75 12.19 -3.57 7.25
N THR A 76 11.32 -4.55 7.44
CA THR A 76 10.58 -5.14 6.32
C THR A 76 9.19 -4.52 6.24
N TRP A 77 8.82 -4.03 5.08
CA TRP A 77 7.47 -3.55 4.78
C TRP A 77 6.70 -4.62 4.00
N LEU A 78 5.79 -5.31 4.70
CA LEU A 78 4.85 -6.24 4.08
C LEU A 78 3.60 -5.45 3.66
N VAL A 79 3.23 -5.46 2.37
CA VAL A 79 2.05 -4.74 1.90
C VAL A 79 1.02 -5.71 1.34
N LEU A 80 -0.07 -5.90 2.09
CA LEU A 80 -1.25 -6.65 1.65
C LEU A 80 -2.01 -5.84 0.60
N THR A 81 -2.25 -6.45 -0.56
CA THR A 81 -2.91 -5.79 -1.69
C THR A 81 -3.62 -6.76 -2.62
N GLU A 82 -4.32 -6.18 -3.61
CA GLU A 82 -4.87 -6.87 -4.80
C GLU A 82 -4.82 -5.93 -6.00
N GLY A 83 -4.71 -6.48 -7.22
CA GLY A 83 -4.60 -5.70 -8.46
C GLY A 83 -5.84 -4.85 -8.77
N TRP A 84 -7.00 -5.32 -8.38
CA TRP A 84 -8.29 -4.65 -8.61
C TRP A 84 -8.59 -3.51 -7.63
N TYR A 85 -7.79 -3.30 -6.58
CA TYR A 85 -8.10 -2.30 -5.56
C TYR A 85 -7.55 -0.91 -5.91
N GLY A 86 -8.46 0.06 -6.10
CA GLY A 86 -8.10 1.38 -6.63
C GLY A 86 -7.15 2.19 -5.75
N ALA A 87 -7.26 2.11 -4.41
CA ALA A 87 -6.36 2.82 -3.52
C ALA A 87 -4.93 2.23 -3.60
N ALA A 88 -4.79 0.91 -3.79
CA ALA A 88 -3.49 0.27 -3.94
C ALA A 88 -2.70 0.84 -5.14
N ALA A 89 -3.39 1.09 -6.25
CA ALA A 89 -2.77 1.67 -7.44
C ALA A 89 -2.22 3.09 -7.23
N GLN A 90 -2.75 3.82 -6.24
CA GLN A 90 -2.26 5.15 -5.88
C GLN A 90 -1.14 5.10 -4.82
N VAL A 91 -1.16 4.10 -3.96
CA VAL A 91 -0.30 3.98 -2.79
C VAL A 91 0.99 3.22 -3.08
N LEU A 92 0.90 2.07 -3.75
CA LEU A 92 2.04 1.16 -3.95
C LEU A 92 3.23 1.82 -4.68
N PRO A 93 3.04 2.61 -5.76
CA PRO A 93 4.15 3.28 -6.43
C PRO A 93 4.91 4.25 -5.51
N VAL A 94 4.18 4.94 -4.60
CA VAL A 94 4.79 5.87 -3.63
C VAL A 94 5.59 5.11 -2.60
N ILE A 95 5.01 4.06 -2.00
CA ILE A 95 5.69 3.20 -1.02
C ILE A 95 6.94 2.59 -1.63
N ASN A 96 6.85 2.05 -2.86
CA ASN A 96 8.01 1.48 -3.55
C ASN A 96 9.12 2.52 -3.77
N LYS A 97 8.74 3.73 -4.19
CA LYS A 97 9.72 4.78 -4.43
C LYS A 97 10.40 5.26 -3.15
N ILE A 98 9.67 5.29 -2.03
CA ILE A 98 10.27 5.56 -0.71
C ILE A 98 11.20 4.41 -0.32
N ALA A 99 10.75 3.17 -0.40
CA ALA A 99 11.55 2.00 -0.03
C ALA A 99 12.87 1.93 -0.81
N SER A 100 12.86 2.29 -2.10
CA SER A 100 14.06 2.28 -2.94
C SER A 100 15.11 3.34 -2.60
N LEU A 101 14.85 4.23 -1.65
CA LEU A 101 15.83 5.23 -1.18
C LEU A 101 16.81 4.67 -0.13
N SER A 102 16.53 3.52 0.46
CA SER A 102 17.32 2.98 1.57
C SER A 102 17.41 1.47 1.52
N ASP A 103 18.62 0.94 1.60
CA ASP A 103 18.88 -0.50 1.70
C ASP A 103 18.38 -1.11 3.03
N PHE A 104 18.00 -0.26 3.99
CA PHE A 104 17.39 -0.70 5.25
C PHE A 104 15.90 -1.03 5.13
N ILE A 105 15.26 -0.80 3.97
CA ILE A 105 13.85 -1.13 3.76
C ILE A 105 13.72 -2.30 2.78
N ASP A 106 13.30 -3.47 3.29
CA ASP A 106 12.91 -4.62 2.46
C ASP A 106 11.41 -4.57 2.17
N LEU A 107 11.03 -4.13 0.96
CA LEU A 107 9.63 -4.05 0.54
C LEU A 107 9.16 -5.37 -0.09
N LYS A 108 8.11 -5.95 0.47
CA LYS A 108 7.46 -7.17 -0.01
C LYS A 108 5.97 -6.94 -0.21
N ILE A 109 5.48 -7.28 -1.39
CA ILE A 109 4.07 -7.26 -1.74
C ILE A 109 3.49 -8.66 -1.57
N ILE A 110 2.34 -8.76 -0.90
CA ILE A 110 1.63 -10.00 -0.66
C ILE A 110 0.16 -9.87 -1.05
N LEU A 111 -0.41 -10.92 -1.66
CA LEU A 111 -1.81 -10.91 -2.05
C LEU A 111 -2.69 -11.18 -0.83
N ARG A 112 -3.68 -10.32 -0.61
CA ARG A 112 -4.59 -10.38 0.55
C ARG A 112 -5.30 -11.72 0.65
N ASP A 113 -5.80 -12.23 -0.48
CA ASP A 113 -6.63 -13.43 -0.52
C ASP A 113 -5.81 -14.72 -0.28
N GLU A 114 -4.48 -14.65 -0.45
CA GLU A 114 -3.54 -15.75 -0.13
C GLU A 114 -3.05 -15.68 1.32
N HIS A 115 -3.21 -14.51 1.97
CA HIS A 115 -2.74 -14.22 3.34
C HIS A 115 -3.88 -13.80 4.28
N GLU A 116 -5.03 -14.49 4.19
CA GLU A 116 -6.24 -14.14 4.95
C GLU A 116 -6.03 -14.16 6.47
N GLU A 117 -5.26 -15.14 6.99
CA GLU A 117 -4.92 -15.20 8.41
C GLU A 117 -4.21 -13.94 8.89
N LEU A 118 -3.29 -13.40 8.08
CA LEU A 118 -2.60 -12.14 8.39
C LEU A 118 -3.55 -10.96 8.27
N MET A 119 -4.34 -10.88 7.19
CA MET A 119 -5.30 -9.79 6.97
C MET A 119 -6.30 -9.67 8.13
N ASN A 120 -6.77 -10.80 8.69
CA ASN A 120 -7.70 -10.83 9.82
C ASN A 120 -7.11 -10.24 11.12
N LYS A 121 -5.79 -10.05 11.21
CA LYS A 121 -5.11 -9.39 12.35
C LYS A 121 -4.92 -7.89 12.15
N PHE A 122 -5.14 -7.38 10.95
CA PHE A 122 -4.90 -5.98 10.58
C PHE A 122 -6.12 -5.32 9.92
N LEU A 123 -7.31 -5.64 10.43
CA LEU A 123 -8.56 -5.05 9.97
C LEU A 123 -8.59 -3.53 10.20
N THR A 124 -9.26 -2.81 9.32
CA THR A 124 -9.56 -1.39 9.50
C THR A 124 -11.07 -1.24 9.70
N ASN A 125 -11.49 -0.81 10.90
CA ASN A 125 -12.90 -0.72 11.29
C ASN A 125 -13.66 -2.03 11.00
N GLY A 126 -13.06 -3.18 11.36
CA GLY A 126 -13.63 -4.52 11.16
C GLY A 126 -13.58 -5.05 9.71
N SER A 127 -13.03 -4.28 8.76
CA SER A 127 -12.99 -4.64 7.33
C SER A 127 -11.60 -5.04 6.87
N LYS A 128 -11.51 -6.00 5.93
CA LYS A 128 -10.28 -6.44 5.26
C LYS A 128 -9.81 -5.40 4.22
N SER A 129 -9.59 -4.17 4.68
CA SER A 129 -9.26 -3.04 3.80
C SER A 129 -7.80 -3.04 3.39
N ILE A 130 -7.55 -2.83 2.10
CA ILE A 130 -6.22 -2.80 1.47
C ILE A 130 -6.03 -1.48 0.67
N PRO A 131 -4.78 -1.07 0.36
CA PRO A 131 -3.53 -1.70 0.77
C PRO A 131 -3.30 -1.57 2.29
N LYS A 132 -2.67 -2.57 2.89
CA LYS A 132 -2.29 -2.53 4.31
C LYS A 132 -0.78 -2.78 4.41
N LEU A 133 -0.04 -1.77 4.79
CA LEU A 133 1.37 -1.86 5.12
C LEU A 133 1.53 -2.33 6.57
N ILE A 134 2.38 -3.32 6.79
CA ILE A 134 2.78 -3.85 8.08
C ILE A 134 4.31 -3.82 8.13
N ALA A 135 4.85 -2.96 8.98
CA ALA A 135 6.28 -2.89 9.20
C ALA A 135 6.68 -3.85 10.31
N ILE A 136 7.71 -4.65 10.05
CA ILE A 136 8.25 -5.62 11.00
C ILE A 136 9.77 -5.46 11.13
N ASP A 137 10.29 -5.70 12.33
CA ASP A 137 11.72 -5.75 12.61
C ASP A 137 12.36 -7.08 12.14
N GLU A 138 13.67 -7.22 12.37
CA GLU A 138 14.43 -8.44 12.05
C GLU A 138 13.89 -9.68 12.78
N ASN A 139 13.34 -9.51 13.98
CA ASN A 139 12.72 -10.57 14.77
C ASN A 139 11.26 -10.88 14.34
N LYS A 140 10.78 -10.27 13.27
CA LYS A 140 9.40 -10.37 12.78
C LYS A 140 8.36 -9.86 13.80
N LYS A 141 8.75 -8.93 14.66
CA LYS A 141 7.84 -8.19 15.52
C LYS A 141 7.27 -7.00 14.74
N VAL A 142 5.97 -6.78 14.86
CA VAL A 142 5.31 -5.62 14.25
C VAL A 142 5.76 -4.34 14.94
N ILE A 143 6.23 -3.39 14.16
CA ILE A 143 6.63 -2.05 14.60
C ILE A 143 5.41 -1.13 14.47
N TYR A 144 4.85 -1.03 13.24
CA TYR A 144 3.66 -0.24 12.96
C TYR A 144 2.85 -0.86 11.80
N SER A 145 1.65 -0.36 11.59
CA SER A 145 0.87 -0.63 10.40
C SER A 145 0.21 0.65 9.87
N TRP A 146 -0.05 0.70 8.55
CA TRP A 146 -0.64 1.85 7.90
C TRP A 146 -1.57 1.43 6.75
N GLY A 147 -2.51 2.30 6.42
CA GLY A 147 -3.47 2.10 5.33
C GLY A 147 -4.90 1.82 5.82
N PRO A 148 -5.87 1.71 4.90
CA PRO A 148 -5.73 1.56 3.44
C PRO A 148 -5.54 2.87 2.67
N ARG A 149 -5.66 4.02 3.31
CA ARG A 149 -5.57 5.35 2.68
C ARG A 149 -4.71 6.27 3.53
N PRO A 150 -4.13 7.31 2.95
CA PRO A 150 -3.50 8.36 3.74
C PRO A 150 -4.53 9.05 4.66
N SER A 151 -4.06 9.62 5.75
CA SER A 151 -4.86 10.18 6.84
C SER A 151 -5.92 11.17 6.35
N ILE A 152 -5.54 12.08 5.44
CA ILE A 152 -6.48 13.06 4.85
C ILE A 152 -7.56 12.36 4.03
N ALA A 153 -7.22 11.39 3.19
CA ALA A 153 -8.20 10.65 2.39
C ALA A 153 -9.11 9.77 3.27
N THR A 154 -8.60 9.28 4.41
CA THR A 154 -9.41 8.58 5.41
C THR A 154 -10.44 9.51 6.00
N LYS A 155 -10.02 10.71 6.45
CA LYS A 155 -10.94 11.74 6.97
C LYS A 155 -12.00 12.14 5.94
N MET A 156 -11.61 12.38 4.69
CA MET A 156 -12.57 12.68 3.61
C MET A 156 -13.63 11.58 3.46
N ALA A 157 -13.22 10.30 3.52
CA ALA A 157 -14.13 9.18 3.41
C ALA A 157 -15.08 9.05 4.62
N GLU A 158 -14.58 9.33 5.83
CA GLU A 158 -15.38 9.33 7.05
C GLU A 158 -16.39 10.46 7.06
N ASP A 159 -16.00 11.68 6.70
CA ASP A 159 -16.85 12.85 6.65
C ASP A 159 -17.97 12.65 5.58
N TYR A 160 -17.60 12.19 4.38
CA TYR A 160 -18.58 11.90 3.33
C TYR A 160 -19.57 10.82 3.75
N LYS A 161 -19.08 9.75 4.40
CA LYS A 161 -19.96 8.67 4.88
C LYS A 161 -20.90 9.11 5.99
N LYS A 162 -20.50 10.05 6.84
CA LYS A 162 -21.39 10.64 7.86
C LYS A 162 -22.53 11.43 7.22
N GLU A 163 -22.24 12.15 6.13
CA GLU A 163 -23.21 13.01 5.45
C GLU A 163 -24.14 12.21 4.52
N HIS A 164 -23.59 11.24 3.77
CA HIS A 164 -24.29 10.53 2.70
C HIS A 164 -24.60 9.06 2.98
N GLY A 165 -24.17 8.53 4.14
CA GLY A 165 -24.39 7.14 4.57
C GLY A 165 -23.46 6.11 3.95
N ASN A 166 -23.04 6.29 2.69
CA ASN A 166 -22.14 5.37 1.98
C ASN A 166 -21.15 6.12 1.07
N LEU A 167 -20.13 5.39 0.58
CA LEU A 167 -19.14 5.92 -0.37
C LEU A 167 -19.56 5.55 -1.80
N ASP A 168 -20.31 6.41 -2.45
CA ASP A 168 -20.87 6.22 -3.77
C ASP A 168 -19.89 6.49 -4.94
N ALA A 169 -20.39 6.53 -6.17
CA ALA A 169 -19.59 6.77 -7.36
C ALA A 169 -19.07 8.23 -7.43
N VAL A 170 -19.81 9.19 -6.86
CA VAL A 170 -19.40 10.61 -6.81
C VAL A 170 -18.17 10.74 -5.93
N PHE A 171 -18.24 10.24 -4.70
CA PHE A 171 -17.09 10.24 -3.80
C PHE A 171 -15.87 9.52 -4.40
N LYS A 172 -16.07 8.35 -5.01
CA LYS A 172 -14.95 7.61 -5.64
C LYS A 172 -14.26 8.42 -6.73
N LYS A 173 -15.01 9.19 -7.51
CA LYS A 173 -14.47 10.10 -8.53
C LYS A 173 -13.71 11.26 -7.89
N GLU A 174 -14.26 11.89 -6.88
CA GLU A 174 -13.62 13.00 -6.15
C GLU A 174 -12.31 12.56 -5.47
N LEU A 175 -12.34 11.42 -4.80
CA LEU A 175 -11.14 10.82 -4.18
C LEU A 175 -10.05 10.54 -5.23
N GLN A 176 -10.44 10.07 -6.42
CA GLN A 176 -9.49 9.84 -7.52
C GLN A 176 -8.85 11.14 -8.02
N LEU A 177 -9.64 12.21 -8.13
CA LEU A 177 -9.15 13.54 -8.50
C LEU A 177 -8.23 14.11 -7.42
N TRP A 178 -8.55 13.88 -6.14
CA TRP A 178 -7.71 14.26 -5.02
C TRP A 178 -6.33 13.58 -5.08
N TYR A 179 -6.28 12.27 -5.30
CA TYR A 179 -5.02 11.55 -5.48
C TYR A 179 -4.20 12.09 -6.67
N ASN A 180 -4.85 12.38 -7.78
CA ASN A 180 -4.18 12.91 -8.98
C ASN A 180 -3.55 14.29 -8.73
N ARG A 181 -4.21 15.16 -7.96
CA ARG A 181 -3.70 16.48 -7.58
C ARG A 181 -2.57 16.39 -6.57
N GLY A 182 -2.72 15.55 -5.57
CA GLY A 182 -1.77 15.38 -4.47
C GLY A 182 -0.49 14.64 -4.84
N LYS A 183 -0.46 13.91 -5.98
CA LYS A 183 0.72 13.21 -6.51
C LYS A 183 1.50 12.40 -5.47
N GLY A 184 0.81 11.86 -4.46
CA GLY A 184 1.40 11.04 -3.41
C GLY A 184 1.98 11.80 -2.22
N THR A 185 1.87 13.13 -2.15
CA THR A 185 2.43 13.94 -1.05
C THR A 185 1.92 13.48 0.32
N ASN A 186 0.61 13.32 0.49
CA ASN A 186 0.05 12.91 1.80
C ASN A 186 0.43 11.47 2.20
N ILE A 187 0.69 10.59 1.22
CA ILE A 187 1.23 9.26 1.52
C ILE A 187 2.66 9.39 2.08
N GLN A 188 3.48 10.25 1.48
CA GLN A 188 4.83 10.53 1.96
C GLN A 188 4.82 11.11 3.38
N GLU A 189 3.94 12.09 3.64
CA GLU A 189 3.79 12.72 4.96
C GLU A 189 3.43 11.69 6.05
N ASP A 190 2.45 10.82 5.78
CA ASP A 190 2.06 9.77 6.70
C ASP A 190 3.21 8.77 6.97
N ILE A 191 3.90 8.32 5.92
CA ILE A 191 5.02 7.36 6.06
C ILE A 191 6.18 8.00 6.84
N ILE A 192 6.51 9.26 6.56
CA ILE A 192 7.57 9.96 7.29
C ILE A 192 7.20 10.16 8.75
N LYS A 193 5.93 10.46 9.05
CA LYS A 193 5.46 10.54 10.44
C LYS A 193 5.65 9.20 11.16
N LEU A 194 5.31 8.08 10.55
CA LEU A 194 5.53 6.76 11.13
C LEU A 194 7.02 6.48 11.39
N LEU A 195 7.90 6.86 10.47
CA LEU A 195 9.35 6.73 10.66
C LEU A 195 9.88 7.65 11.77
N GLN A 196 9.27 8.83 11.96
CA GLN A 196 9.61 9.76 13.05
C GLN A 196 9.16 9.25 14.42
N ASP A 197 7.92 8.72 14.49
CA ASP A 197 7.35 8.16 15.71
C ASP A 197 8.16 6.94 16.20
N GLU A 198 8.78 6.22 15.27
CA GLU A 198 9.68 5.08 15.52
C GLU A 198 11.16 5.51 15.45
N SER A 199 11.52 6.47 16.29
CA SER A 199 12.88 7.05 16.34
C SER A 199 13.98 6.01 16.51
N SER A 200 13.68 4.84 17.12
CA SER A 200 14.59 3.70 17.23
C SER A 200 15.06 3.11 15.89
N LEU A 201 14.40 3.44 14.77
CA LEU A 201 14.82 3.07 13.43
C LEU A 201 15.89 4.02 12.85
N ILE A 202 16.02 5.22 13.41
CA ILE A 202 16.93 6.28 12.93
C ILE A 202 18.12 6.45 13.85
N PHE A 203 17.91 6.37 15.16
CA PHE A 203 18.94 6.54 16.18
C PHE A 203 19.30 5.21 16.84
N ASP A 204 20.57 5.08 17.21
CA ASP A 204 21.09 3.93 18.01
C ASP A 204 20.59 3.97 19.46
#